data_3d0891b59959527ed8e61b7ed53fa1f9
#
_entry.id   3d0891b59959527ed8e61b7ed53fa1f9
#
_cell.length_a   1.000
_cell.length_b   1.000
_cell.length_c   1.000
_cell.angle_alpha   90.00
_cell.angle_beta   90.00
_cell.angle_gamma   90.00
#
_symmetry.space_group_name_H-M   'P 1'
#
loop_
_entity.id
_entity.type
_entity.pdbx_description
1 polymer ?
#
loop_
_entity_poly.entity_id
_entity_poly.type
_entity_poly.pdbx_seq_one_letter_code
_entity_poly.pdbx_strand_id
1 'polypeptide(L)'
;MHFPPPAALWFLPFVLPLCYVVALTDLRSMRIPNWTVDTLALIYIFLGLLVMPTWADYGWQLLHLPAGIAIGYLFYASGLVGAGDAKFAGAAAPYVAFADLKLIIIIFAAALLSGFLAHRLARHTPLRRLAPDWQSWNVGVKFPMGLCLGATLAIYLCLAAFVTI
;
A
#
# COMPACT_ATOMS: atom_id res chain seq x y z
N MET A 1 -13.05 3.00 13.26
CA MET A 1 -12.67 2.35 12.00
C MET A 1 -13.72 1.30 11.66
N HIS A 2 -13.94 1.10 10.36
CA HIS A 2 -15.03 0.21 9.89
C HIS A 2 -14.50 -1.13 9.37
N PHE A 3 -13.20 -1.26 9.15
CA PHE A 3 -12.60 -2.55 8.82
C PHE A 3 -12.51 -3.42 10.09
N PRO A 4 -12.93 -4.72 10.03
CA PRO A 4 -13.04 -5.57 11.21
C PRO A 4 -11.69 -5.81 11.90
N PRO A 5 -11.52 -5.49 13.20
CA PRO A 5 -10.25 -5.67 13.91
C PRO A 5 -9.71 -7.09 13.90
N PRO A 6 -10.54 -8.15 14.10
CA PRO A 6 -10.04 -9.53 14.02
C PRO A 6 -9.49 -9.88 12.63
N ALA A 7 -10.15 -9.42 11.56
CA ALA A 7 -9.68 -9.65 10.21
C ALA A 7 -8.35 -8.92 9.96
N ALA A 8 -8.23 -7.66 10.41
CA ALA A 8 -7.00 -6.90 10.31
C ALA A 8 -5.82 -7.61 10.99
N LEU A 9 -6.02 -8.17 12.19
CA LEU A 9 -4.99 -8.95 12.91
C LEU A 9 -4.49 -10.15 12.11
N TRP A 10 -5.40 -10.89 11.45
CA TRP A 10 -5.03 -12.02 10.62
C TRP A 10 -4.32 -11.64 9.31
N PHE A 11 -4.65 -10.49 8.75
CA PHE A 11 -3.97 -10.00 7.54
C PHE A 11 -2.56 -9.47 7.81
N LEU A 12 -2.31 -8.85 8.98
CA LEU A 12 -1.04 -8.19 9.30
C LEU A 12 0.20 -9.05 9.06
N PRO A 13 0.31 -10.30 9.54
CA PRO A 13 1.53 -11.10 9.38
C PRO A 13 1.88 -11.40 7.92
N PHE A 14 0.93 -11.34 7.02
CA PHE A 14 1.13 -11.57 5.59
C PHE A 14 1.33 -10.26 4.82
N VAL A 15 0.56 -9.24 5.15
CA VAL A 15 0.56 -7.96 4.42
C VAL A 15 1.76 -7.10 4.80
N LEU A 16 2.18 -7.05 6.08
CA LEU A 16 3.33 -6.24 6.49
C LEU A 16 4.63 -6.61 5.77
N PRO A 17 5.01 -7.91 5.64
CA PRO A 17 6.19 -8.28 4.86
C PRO A 17 6.10 -7.86 3.39
N LEU A 18 4.91 -7.95 2.77
CA LEU A 18 4.71 -7.49 1.38
C LEU A 18 4.87 -5.97 1.27
N CYS A 19 4.28 -5.20 2.19
CA CYS A 19 4.44 -3.75 2.23
C CYS A 19 5.92 -3.36 2.37
N TYR A 20 6.67 -4.07 3.22
CA TYR A 20 8.11 -3.86 3.38
C TYR A 20 8.88 -4.15 2.09
N VAL A 21 8.59 -5.28 1.43
CA VAL A 21 9.24 -5.65 0.16
C VAL A 21 8.92 -4.61 -0.92
N VAL A 22 7.67 -4.17 -1.04
CA VAL A 22 7.26 -3.13 -2.00
C VAL A 22 8.01 -1.83 -1.74
N ALA A 23 8.07 -1.36 -0.50
CA ALA A 23 8.82 -0.17 -0.12
C ALA A 23 10.31 -0.30 -0.47
N LEU A 24 10.92 -1.44 -0.14
CA LEU A 24 12.34 -1.68 -0.38
C LEU A 24 12.66 -1.80 -1.87
N THR A 25 11.85 -2.51 -2.66
CA THR A 25 12.08 -2.67 -4.10
C THR A 25 11.86 -1.37 -4.84
N ASP A 26 10.92 -0.55 -4.40
CA ASP A 26 10.70 0.75 -5.01
C ASP A 26 11.84 1.73 -4.70
N LEU A 27 12.36 1.75 -3.47
CA LEU A 27 13.58 2.50 -3.13
C LEU A 27 14.80 2.05 -3.95
N ARG A 28 14.98 0.72 -4.12
CA ARG A 28 16.14 0.15 -4.81
C ARG A 28 16.09 0.31 -6.32
N SER A 29 14.94 0.03 -6.93
CA SER A 29 14.82 -0.12 -8.38
C SER A 29 13.71 0.73 -9.03
N MET A 30 13.00 1.56 -8.25
CA MET A 30 11.86 2.36 -8.71
C MET A 30 10.78 1.50 -9.41
N ARG A 31 10.54 0.30 -8.87
CA ARG A 31 9.59 -0.67 -9.43
C ARG A 31 8.90 -1.47 -8.33
N ILE A 32 7.60 -1.66 -8.48
CA ILE A 32 6.80 -2.60 -7.68
C ILE A 32 6.71 -3.92 -8.45
N PRO A 33 7.24 -5.03 -7.92
CA PRO A 33 7.16 -6.33 -8.60
C PRO A 33 5.71 -6.82 -8.72
N ASN A 34 5.32 -7.36 -9.88
CA ASN A 34 3.95 -7.85 -10.07
C ASN A 34 3.58 -8.94 -9.06
N TRP A 35 4.52 -9.85 -8.73
CA TRP A 35 4.25 -10.93 -7.78
C TRP A 35 3.82 -10.42 -6.40
N THR A 36 4.28 -9.25 -5.93
CA THR A 36 3.85 -8.68 -4.65
C THR A 36 2.39 -8.22 -4.72
N VAL A 37 1.99 -7.65 -5.85
CA VAL A 37 0.61 -7.23 -6.12
C VAL A 37 -0.32 -8.44 -6.21
N ASP A 38 0.09 -9.46 -6.99
CA ASP A 38 -0.68 -10.68 -7.17
C ASP A 38 -0.83 -11.43 -5.84
N THR A 39 0.25 -11.54 -5.05
CA THR A 39 0.22 -12.16 -3.72
C THR A 39 -0.70 -11.39 -2.77
N LEU A 40 -0.66 -10.05 -2.80
CA LEU A 40 -1.54 -9.23 -1.97
C LEU A 40 -3.02 -9.51 -2.30
N ALA A 41 -3.38 -9.54 -3.58
CA ALA A 41 -4.75 -9.88 -4.00
C ALA A 41 -5.15 -11.30 -3.59
N LEU A 42 -4.26 -12.29 -3.78
CA LEU A 42 -4.52 -13.69 -3.40
C LEU A 42 -4.68 -13.86 -1.89
N ILE A 43 -3.90 -13.17 -1.07
CA ILE A 43 -4.07 -13.18 0.39
C ILE A 43 -5.48 -12.73 0.75
N TYR A 44 -5.99 -11.64 0.15
CA TYR A 44 -7.36 -11.23 0.43
C TYR A 44 -8.38 -12.28 -0.01
N ILE A 45 -8.25 -12.80 -1.24
CA ILE A 45 -9.18 -13.78 -1.80
C ILE A 45 -9.28 -15.03 -0.91
N PHE A 46 -8.16 -15.60 -0.48
CA PHE A 46 -8.17 -16.86 0.27
C PHE A 46 -8.31 -16.66 1.78
N LEU A 47 -7.54 -15.79 2.38
CA LEU A 47 -7.60 -15.56 3.82
C LEU A 47 -8.86 -14.78 4.20
N GLY A 48 -9.31 -13.86 3.36
CA GLY A 48 -10.55 -13.10 3.57
C GLY A 48 -11.77 -14.01 3.71
N LEU A 49 -11.84 -15.12 2.97
CA LEU A 49 -12.89 -16.13 3.12
C LEU A 49 -13.01 -16.68 4.55
N LEU A 50 -11.90 -16.73 5.27
CA LEU A 50 -11.81 -17.35 6.60
C LEU A 50 -11.96 -16.33 7.73
N VAL A 51 -11.54 -15.08 7.49
CA VAL A 51 -11.40 -14.09 8.58
C VAL A 51 -12.44 -12.98 8.55
N MET A 52 -13.15 -12.79 7.44
CA MET A 52 -14.20 -11.77 7.37
C MET A 52 -15.44 -12.24 8.16
N PRO A 53 -16.12 -11.29 8.87
CA PRO A 53 -17.22 -11.65 9.77
C PRO A 53 -18.40 -12.33 9.08
N THR A 54 -18.74 -11.88 7.87
CA THR A 54 -19.83 -12.44 7.07
C THR A 54 -19.44 -12.57 5.60
N TRP A 55 -20.14 -13.46 4.88
CA TRP A 55 -20.00 -13.59 3.43
C TRP A 55 -20.35 -12.30 2.67
N ALA A 56 -21.29 -11.53 3.20
CA ALA A 56 -21.66 -10.23 2.63
C ALA A 56 -20.51 -9.22 2.76
N ASP A 57 -19.89 -9.14 3.94
CA ASP A 57 -18.72 -8.24 4.16
C ASP A 57 -17.55 -8.67 3.27
N TYR A 58 -17.28 -9.97 3.19
CA TYR A 58 -16.24 -10.50 2.31
C TYR A 58 -16.50 -10.09 0.86
N GLY A 59 -17.71 -10.38 0.35
CA GLY A 59 -18.08 -10.09 -1.04
C GLY A 59 -18.06 -8.59 -1.34
N TRP A 60 -18.55 -7.77 -0.41
CA TRP A 60 -18.52 -6.32 -0.54
C TRP A 60 -17.10 -5.77 -0.66
N GLN A 61 -16.22 -6.20 0.25
CA GLN A 61 -14.83 -5.78 0.20
C GLN A 61 -14.09 -6.34 -1.03
N LEU A 62 -14.41 -7.57 -1.45
CA LEU A 62 -13.82 -8.16 -2.66
C LEU A 62 -14.17 -7.36 -3.93
N LEU A 63 -15.35 -6.73 -3.99
CA LEU A 63 -15.72 -5.84 -5.11
C LEU A 63 -14.81 -4.61 -5.21
N HIS A 64 -14.15 -4.22 -4.13
CA HIS A 64 -13.17 -3.14 -4.19
C HIS A 64 -11.94 -3.50 -5.03
N LEU A 65 -11.63 -4.81 -5.21
CA LEU A 65 -10.50 -5.24 -6.04
C LEU A 65 -10.68 -4.83 -7.51
N PRO A 66 -11.71 -5.28 -8.24
CA PRO A 66 -11.91 -4.85 -9.61
C PRO A 66 -12.18 -3.35 -9.73
N ALA A 67 -12.89 -2.74 -8.78
CA ALA A 67 -13.12 -1.30 -8.77
C ALA A 67 -11.82 -0.52 -8.61
N GLY A 68 -10.97 -0.90 -7.65
CA GLY A 68 -9.66 -0.29 -7.42
C GLY A 68 -8.72 -0.46 -8.60
N ILE A 69 -8.71 -1.65 -9.25
CA ILE A 69 -7.94 -1.88 -10.48
C ILE A 69 -8.44 -0.97 -11.61
N ALA A 70 -9.75 -0.85 -11.80
CA ALA A 70 -10.32 0.00 -12.84
C ALA A 70 -9.99 1.49 -12.62
N ILE A 71 -10.15 1.98 -11.40
CA ILE A 71 -9.81 3.36 -11.02
C ILE A 71 -8.29 3.58 -11.18
N GLY A 72 -7.47 2.66 -10.69
CA GLY A 72 -6.02 2.71 -10.84
C GLY A 72 -5.59 2.75 -12.31
N TYR A 73 -6.24 1.96 -13.16
CA TYR A 73 -5.99 1.99 -14.60
C TYR A 73 -6.33 3.35 -15.23
N LEU A 74 -7.43 3.99 -14.84
CA LEU A 74 -7.78 5.33 -15.31
C LEU A 74 -6.73 6.37 -14.93
N PHE A 75 -6.22 6.33 -13.69
CA PHE A 75 -5.14 7.22 -13.26
C PHE A 75 -3.82 6.93 -13.97
N TYR A 76 -3.51 5.67 -14.24
CA TYR A 76 -2.35 5.29 -15.05
C TYR A 76 -2.51 5.79 -16.50
N ALA A 77 -3.65 5.56 -17.13
CA ALA A 77 -3.92 5.99 -18.50
C ALA A 77 -3.89 7.52 -18.67
N SER A 78 -4.24 8.27 -17.62
CA SER A 78 -4.12 9.73 -17.61
C SER A 78 -2.67 10.23 -17.33
N GLY A 79 -1.72 9.33 -17.07
CA GLY A 79 -0.33 9.69 -16.77
C GLY A 79 -0.07 10.24 -15.36
N LEU A 80 -1.08 10.19 -14.47
CA LEU A 80 -0.96 10.73 -13.11
C LEU A 80 -0.15 9.83 -12.17
N VAL A 81 -0.21 8.51 -12.36
CA VAL A 81 0.49 7.53 -11.51
C VAL A 81 1.22 6.48 -12.35
N GLY A 82 2.21 5.83 -11.75
CA GLY A 82 2.90 4.69 -12.34
C GLY A 82 2.02 3.43 -12.43
N ALA A 83 2.27 2.56 -13.41
CA ALA A 83 1.53 1.30 -13.56
C ALA A 83 1.65 0.38 -12.33
N GLY A 84 2.82 0.35 -11.67
CA GLY A 84 3.04 -0.41 -10.45
C GLY A 84 2.21 0.10 -9.27
N ASP A 85 2.18 1.43 -9.10
CA ASP A 85 1.43 2.12 -8.05
C ASP A 85 -0.08 1.88 -8.21
N ALA A 86 -0.58 2.01 -9.45
CA ALA A 86 -1.98 1.77 -9.78
C ALA A 86 -2.42 0.32 -9.46
N LYS A 87 -1.59 -0.67 -9.85
CA LYS A 87 -1.84 -2.08 -9.56
C LYS A 87 -1.83 -2.38 -8.07
N PHE A 88 -0.84 -1.84 -7.34
CA PHE A 88 -0.74 -2.04 -5.89
C PHE A 88 -1.95 -1.42 -5.17
N ALA A 89 -2.34 -0.19 -5.51
CA ALA A 89 -3.52 0.46 -4.95
C ALA A 89 -4.80 -0.36 -5.20
N GLY A 90 -4.95 -0.92 -6.40
CA GLY A 90 -6.05 -1.82 -6.72
C GLY A 90 -6.06 -3.10 -5.87
N ALA A 91 -4.91 -3.76 -5.71
CA ALA A 91 -4.79 -4.96 -4.88
C ALA A 91 -4.96 -4.68 -3.37
N ALA A 92 -4.65 -3.46 -2.94
CA ALA A 92 -4.83 -3.01 -1.56
C ALA A 92 -6.28 -2.59 -1.25
N ALA A 93 -7.09 -2.27 -2.25
CA ALA A 93 -8.45 -1.75 -2.07
C ALA A 93 -9.35 -2.66 -1.21
N PRO A 94 -9.35 -4.00 -1.32
CA PRO A 94 -10.17 -4.88 -0.48
C PRO A 94 -9.86 -4.81 1.02
N TYR A 95 -8.67 -4.35 1.39
CA TYR A 95 -8.26 -4.21 2.80
C TYR A 95 -8.76 -2.92 3.44
N VAL A 96 -9.45 -2.06 2.68
CA VAL A 96 -9.89 -0.75 3.15
C VAL A 96 -11.41 -0.70 3.13
N ALA A 97 -12.03 -0.44 4.27
CA ALA A 97 -13.47 -0.21 4.32
C ALA A 97 -13.83 1.09 3.60
N PHE A 98 -14.91 1.07 2.80
CA PHE A 98 -15.36 2.25 2.05
C PHE A 98 -15.62 3.47 2.96
N ALA A 99 -16.17 3.23 4.15
CA ALA A 99 -16.41 4.27 5.14
C ALA A 99 -15.12 4.92 5.70
N ASP A 100 -13.98 4.25 5.56
CA ASP A 100 -12.67 4.73 6.01
C ASP A 100 -11.86 5.45 4.90
N LEU A 101 -12.46 5.71 3.72
CA LEU A 101 -11.76 6.38 2.60
C LEU A 101 -11.13 7.72 2.99
N LYS A 102 -11.84 8.53 3.81
CA LYS A 102 -11.28 9.78 4.30
C LYS A 102 -10.02 9.55 5.14
N LEU A 103 -10.03 8.55 6.00
CA LEU A 103 -8.91 8.20 6.87
C LEU A 103 -7.70 7.72 6.05
N ILE A 104 -7.92 6.81 5.09
CA ILE A 104 -6.82 6.30 4.27
C ILE A 104 -6.17 7.39 3.43
N ILE A 105 -6.96 8.36 2.92
CA ILE A 105 -6.43 9.53 2.20
C ILE A 105 -5.54 10.39 3.11
N ILE A 106 -5.96 10.61 4.36
CA ILE A 106 -5.16 11.37 5.34
C ILE A 106 -3.85 10.63 5.65
N ILE A 107 -3.92 9.31 5.92
CA ILE A 107 -2.73 8.48 6.16
C ILE A 107 -1.79 8.54 4.94
N PHE A 108 -2.34 8.41 3.73
CA PHE A 108 -1.55 8.47 2.50
C PHE A 108 -0.89 9.83 2.31
N ALA A 109 -1.60 10.93 2.52
CA ALA A 109 -1.04 12.27 2.43
C ALA A 109 0.09 12.48 3.45
N ALA A 110 -0.09 12.01 4.69
CA ALA A 110 0.93 12.06 5.72
C ALA A 110 2.15 11.19 5.36
N ALA A 111 1.93 9.97 4.84
CA ALA A 111 2.98 9.08 4.37
C ALA A 111 3.75 9.66 3.18
N LEU A 112 3.05 10.31 2.24
CA LEU A 112 3.69 11.02 1.11
C LEU A 112 4.57 12.16 1.60
N LEU A 113 4.06 13.02 2.45
CA LEU A 113 4.81 14.17 2.96
C LEU A 113 6.03 13.71 3.77
N SER A 114 5.83 12.82 4.75
CA SER A 114 6.91 12.33 5.59
C SER A 114 7.95 11.52 4.81
N GLY A 115 7.50 10.63 3.93
CA GLY A 115 8.37 9.82 3.08
C GLY A 115 9.18 10.68 2.10
N PHE A 116 8.55 11.68 1.49
CA PHE A 116 9.24 12.62 0.61
C PHE A 116 10.32 13.41 1.36
N LEU A 117 9.98 13.98 2.52
CA LEU A 117 10.93 14.73 3.35
C LEU A 117 12.07 13.84 3.82
N ALA A 118 11.76 12.65 4.37
CA ALA A 118 12.76 11.71 4.83
C ALA A 118 13.71 11.26 3.71
N HIS A 119 13.17 10.92 2.54
CA HIS A 119 13.97 10.52 1.37
C HIS A 119 14.86 11.67 0.89
N ARG A 120 14.34 12.91 0.83
CA ARG A 120 15.13 14.08 0.43
C ARG A 120 16.24 14.39 1.43
N LEU A 121 15.95 14.33 2.72
CA LEU A 121 16.95 14.51 3.77
C LEU A 121 18.02 13.42 3.68
N ALA A 122 17.61 12.14 3.61
CA ALA A 122 18.55 11.03 3.49
C ALA A 122 19.47 11.13 2.26
N ARG A 123 18.93 11.57 1.12
CA ARG A 123 19.69 11.80 -0.12
C ARG A 123 20.85 12.77 0.04
N HIS A 124 20.69 13.82 0.87
CA HIS A 124 21.67 14.89 1.08
C HIS A 124 22.52 14.71 2.34
N THR A 125 22.38 13.58 3.04
CA THR A 125 23.12 13.26 4.27
C THR A 125 24.02 12.03 4.07
N PRO A 126 24.94 11.74 5.02
CA PRO A 126 25.73 10.51 5.02
C PRO A 126 24.91 9.20 5.00
N LEU A 127 23.62 9.25 5.35
CA LEU A 127 22.71 8.10 5.31
C LEU A 127 22.63 7.45 3.91
N ARG A 128 22.82 8.23 2.84
CA ARG A 128 22.93 7.68 1.48
C ARG A 128 24.03 6.65 1.34
N ARG A 129 25.09 6.72 2.13
CA ARG A 129 26.23 5.78 2.09
C ARG A 129 25.86 4.37 2.59
N LEU A 130 24.77 4.23 3.36
CA LEU A 130 24.26 2.94 3.82
C LEU A 130 23.62 2.12 2.69
N ALA A 131 23.18 2.79 1.63
CA ALA A 131 22.53 2.15 0.48
C ALA A 131 22.91 2.88 -0.82
N PRO A 132 24.20 2.87 -1.23
CA PRO A 132 24.71 3.69 -2.33
C PRO A 132 24.08 3.34 -3.68
N ASP A 133 23.68 2.08 -3.86
CA ASP A 133 23.22 1.53 -5.13
C ASP A 133 21.72 1.76 -5.40
N TRP A 134 20.99 2.42 -4.50
CA TRP A 134 19.58 2.66 -4.70
C TRP A 134 19.33 3.63 -5.85
N GLN A 135 18.52 3.20 -6.82
CA GLN A 135 18.18 4.01 -7.99
C GLN A 135 17.41 5.28 -7.61
N SER A 136 16.62 5.21 -6.52
CA SER A 136 15.83 6.35 -6.04
C SER A 136 16.65 7.61 -5.74
N TRP A 137 17.96 7.46 -5.46
CA TRP A 137 18.84 8.62 -5.26
C TRP A 137 19.14 9.40 -6.53
N ASN A 138 19.05 8.76 -7.70
CA ASN A 138 19.56 9.27 -8.96
C ASN A 138 18.46 9.66 -9.97
N VAL A 139 17.17 9.45 -9.64
CA VAL A 139 16.05 9.68 -10.57
C VAL A 139 15.49 11.11 -10.60
N GLY A 140 16.27 12.08 -10.15
CA GLY A 140 15.91 13.51 -10.25
C GLY A 140 14.69 13.88 -9.40
N VAL A 141 13.59 14.26 -10.06
CA VAL A 141 12.35 14.72 -9.42
C VAL A 141 11.47 13.55 -8.99
N LYS A 142 11.63 12.36 -9.60
CA LYS A 142 10.82 11.18 -9.29
C LYS A 142 11.04 10.76 -7.83
N PHE A 143 9.97 10.21 -7.25
CA PHE A 143 9.92 9.75 -5.87
C PHE A 143 9.35 8.33 -5.80
N PRO A 144 9.90 7.43 -4.96
CA PRO A 144 9.41 6.06 -4.81
C PRO A 144 8.04 6.06 -4.10
N MET A 145 6.95 6.01 -4.86
CA MET A 145 5.58 6.04 -4.31
C MET A 145 5.20 4.73 -3.62
N GLY A 146 5.79 3.61 -4.02
CA GLY A 146 5.57 2.30 -3.40
C GLY A 146 5.94 2.28 -1.91
N LEU A 147 6.94 3.06 -1.50
CA LEU A 147 7.23 3.29 -0.07
C LEU A 147 6.01 3.84 0.67
N CYS A 148 5.38 4.87 0.12
CA CYS A 148 4.24 5.53 0.77
C CYS A 148 2.97 4.67 0.70
N LEU A 149 2.73 3.99 -0.42
CA LEU A 149 1.59 3.08 -0.58
C LEU A 149 1.69 1.90 0.40
N GLY A 150 2.86 1.26 0.51
CA GLY A 150 3.10 0.18 1.47
C GLY A 150 2.95 0.66 2.92
N ALA A 151 3.54 1.81 3.26
CA ALA A 151 3.40 2.40 4.59
C ALA A 151 1.94 2.72 4.92
N THR A 152 1.18 3.26 3.97
CA THR A 152 -0.23 3.59 4.16
C THR A 152 -1.07 2.37 4.50
N LEU A 153 -0.93 1.29 3.73
CA LEU A 153 -1.66 0.05 3.98
C LEU A 153 -1.26 -0.57 5.32
N ALA A 154 0.04 -0.61 5.63
CA ALA A 154 0.55 -1.12 6.89
C ALA A 154 0.00 -0.34 8.10
N ILE A 155 0.07 1.00 8.06
CA ILE A 155 -0.45 1.86 9.13
C ILE A 155 -1.96 1.68 9.28
N TYR A 156 -2.71 1.67 8.18
CA TYR A 156 -4.16 1.49 8.22
C TYR A 156 -4.56 0.17 8.88
N LEU A 157 -3.93 -0.96 8.49
CA LEU A 157 -4.22 -2.26 9.09
C LEU A 157 -3.79 -2.33 10.56
N CYS A 158 -2.66 -1.73 10.92
CA CYS A 158 -2.27 -1.63 12.34
C CYS A 158 -3.29 -0.83 13.14
N LEU A 159 -3.75 0.30 12.63
CA LEU A 159 -4.80 1.09 13.29
C LEU A 159 -6.11 0.29 13.40
N ALA A 160 -6.50 -0.43 12.34
CA ALA A 160 -7.70 -1.26 12.35
C ALA A 160 -7.62 -2.39 13.38
N ALA A 161 -6.44 -2.97 13.56
CA ALA A 161 -6.22 -4.10 14.48
C ALA A 161 -6.15 -3.68 15.95
N PHE A 162 -5.55 -2.51 16.26
CA PHE A 162 -5.15 -2.16 17.63
C PHE A 162 -5.81 -0.90 18.15
N VAL A 163 -6.42 -0.07 17.31
CA VAL A 163 -7.03 1.21 17.73
C VAL A 163 -8.52 1.16 17.50
N THR A 164 -9.28 0.99 18.59
CA THR A 164 -10.74 1.11 18.57
C THR A 164 -11.08 2.62 18.61
N ILE A 165 -11.39 3.20 17.45
CA ILE A 165 -11.88 4.59 17.34
C ILE A 165 -13.36 4.57 17.02
#